data_d6c9c1e3fb24fbab40e5904c9a7acd42
#
_entry.id   d6c9c1e3fb24fbab40e5904c9a7acd42
#
_cell.length_a   1.000
_cell.length_b   1.000
_cell.length_c   1.000
_cell.angle_alpha   90.00
_cell.angle_beta   90.00
_cell.angle_gamma   90.00
#
_symmetry.space_group_name_H-M   'P 1'
#
loop_
_entity.id
_entity.type
_entity.pdbx_description
1 polymer ?
#
loop_
_entity_poly.entity_id
_entity_poly.type
_entity_poly.pdbx_seq_one_letter_code
_entity_poly.pdbx_strand_id
1 'polypeptide(L)'
;FLYYRFIVIFILLYHINMENLLKYGHILGLSIWLGSMVMWAMFAPKLYKIDPTRNTTNVLRKTFSNLSWGSYALSFLTGVGLFFSVDNPMSSWGRELSVLAFAGLLIGLHSFASNLSSGIRGMLNGFMLVSALIVVYLATIYI
;
A
#
# COMPACT_ATOMS: atom_id res chain seq x y z
N PHE A 1 5.35 36.25 -13.59
CA PHE A 1 4.85 35.46 -12.43
C PHE A 1 4.88 33.94 -12.70
N LEU A 2 4.44 33.47 -13.85
CA LEU A 2 4.49 32.06 -14.24
C LEU A 2 5.94 31.55 -14.39
N TYR A 3 6.82 32.33 -14.98
CA TYR A 3 8.23 31.97 -15.22
C TYR A 3 9.00 31.70 -13.91
N TYR A 4 8.76 32.52 -12.89
CA TYR A 4 9.35 32.32 -11.55
C TYR A 4 8.88 31.01 -10.88
N ARG A 5 7.62 30.68 -11.03
CA ARG A 5 7.09 29.40 -10.51
C ARG A 5 7.71 28.19 -11.21
N PHE A 6 7.93 28.28 -12.54
CA PHE A 6 8.60 27.21 -13.28
C PHE A 6 10.07 27.03 -12.86
N ILE A 7 10.80 28.14 -12.65
CA ILE A 7 12.19 28.09 -12.20
C ILE A 7 12.29 27.50 -10.78
N VAL A 8 11.42 27.90 -9.87
CA VAL A 8 11.40 27.35 -8.50
C VAL A 8 11.07 25.86 -8.50
N ILE A 9 10.09 25.44 -9.30
CA ILE A 9 9.76 24.02 -9.44
C ILE A 9 10.92 23.25 -10.06
N PHE A 10 11.59 23.78 -11.08
CA PHE A 10 12.73 23.13 -11.72
C PHE A 10 13.94 23.00 -10.78
N ILE A 11 14.21 24.04 -9.97
CA ILE A 11 15.28 24.02 -8.94
C ILE A 11 14.94 23.02 -7.85
N LEU A 12 13.68 22.97 -7.39
CA LEU A 12 13.21 21.97 -6.42
C LEU A 12 13.34 20.54 -6.98
N LEU A 13 12.95 20.32 -8.22
CA LEU A 13 13.07 19.01 -8.88
C LEU A 13 14.53 18.61 -9.11
N TYR A 14 15.41 19.56 -9.42
CA TYR A 14 16.85 19.30 -9.59
C TYR A 14 17.54 18.91 -8.28
N HIS A 15 17.08 19.42 -7.13
CA HIS A 15 17.61 19.04 -5.81
C HIS A 15 16.95 17.79 -5.20
N ILE A 16 15.90 17.26 -5.81
CA ILE A 16 15.31 16.00 -5.37
C ILE A 16 16.22 14.86 -5.82
N ASN A 17 16.99 14.31 -4.90
CA ASN A 17 17.70 13.07 -5.14
C ASN A 17 16.68 11.97 -5.47
N MET A 18 16.89 11.23 -6.56
CA MET A 18 16.01 10.14 -7.01
C MET A 18 15.71 9.15 -5.88
N GLU A 19 16.71 8.86 -5.06
CA GLU A 19 16.56 7.99 -3.89
C GLU A 19 15.55 8.54 -2.87
N ASN A 20 15.60 9.85 -2.60
CA ASN A 20 14.65 10.50 -1.69
C ASN A 20 13.22 10.49 -2.26
N LEU A 21 13.06 10.64 -3.57
CA LEU A 21 11.76 10.54 -4.23
C LEU A 21 11.19 9.12 -4.13
N LEU A 22 12.03 8.12 -4.35
CA LEU A 22 11.64 6.71 -4.19
C LEU A 22 11.28 6.39 -2.74
N LYS A 23 12.05 6.85 -1.76
CA LYS A 23 11.74 6.70 -0.32
C LYS A 23 10.40 7.35 0.02
N TYR A 24 10.17 8.58 -0.45
CA TYR A 24 8.92 9.27 -0.23
C TYR A 24 7.73 8.52 -0.82
N GLY A 25 7.83 8.09 -2.08
CA GLY A 25 6.78 7.31 -2.74
C GLY A 25 6.50 5.98 -2.04
N HIS A 26 7.55 5.31 -1.55
CA HIS A 26 7.44 4.05 -0.82
C HIS A 26 6.70 4.23 0.51
N ILE A 27 7.10 5.21 1.31
CA ILE A 27 6.45 5.52 2.59
C ILE A 27 5.01 5.96 2.39
N LEU A 28 4.75 6.82 1.39
CA LEU A 28 3.41 7.28 1.05
C LEU A 28 2.51 6.10 0.65
N GLY A 29 3.00 5.23 -0.25
CA GLY A 29 2.26 4.05 -0.68
C GLY A 29 1.92 3.12 0.49
N LEU A 30 2.89 2.81 1.35
CA LEU A 30 2.69 1.99 2.55
C LEU A 30 1.68 2.63 3.51
N SER A 31 1.78 3.93 3.75
CA SER A 31 0.89 4.66 4.68
C SER A 31 -0.56 4.64 4.21
N ILE A 32 -0.79 4.91 2.92
CA ILE A 32 -2.14 4.88 2.34
C ILE A 32 -2.67 3.43 2.32
N TRP A 33 -1.85 2.46 1.94
CA TRP A 33 -2.25 1.06 1.90
C TRP A 33 -2.67 0.56 3.28
N LEU A 34 -1.81 0.74 4.30
CA LEU A 34 -2.08 0.36 5.69
C LEU A 34 -3.30 1.12 6.24
N GLY A 35 -3.35 2.43 6.04
CA GLY A 35 -4.47 3.26 6.49
C GLY A 35 -5.80 2.84 5.88
N SER A 36 -5.84 2.54 4.59
CA SER A 36 -7.05 2.07 3.91
C SER A 36 -7.55 0.74 4.46
N MET A 37 -6.64 -0.19 4.79
CA MET A 37 -7.03 -1.48 5.39
C MET A 37 -7.58 -1.33 6.80
N VAL A 38 -6.94 -0.51 7.64
CA VAL A 38 -7.43 -0.22 9.00
C VAL A 38 -8.81 0.44 8.94
N MET A 39 -8.96 1.45 8.11
CA MET A 39 -10.24 2.13 7.91
C MET A 39 -11.34 1.16 7.45
N TRP A 40 -11.03 0.31 6.47
CA TRP A 40 -11.98 -0.69 6.00
C TRP A 40 -12.36 -1.69 7.10
N ALA A 41 -11.39 -2.18 7.86
CA ALA A 41 -11.63 -3.10 8.98
C ALA A 41 -12.57 -2.49 10.05
N MET A 42 -12.47 -1.17 10.29
CA MET A 42 -13.31 -0.46 11.23
C MET A 42 -14.72 -0.15 10.70
N PHE A 43 -14.83 0.18 9.41
CA PHE A 43 -16.10 0.61 8.83
C PHE A 43 -16.97 -0.54 8.33
N ALA A 44 -16.37 -1.59 7.76
CA ALA A 44 -17.12 -2.69 7.17
C ALA A 44 -18.15 -3.34 8.12
N PRO A 45 -17.82 -3.66 9.39
CA PRO A 45 -18.80 -4.22 10.32
C PRO A 45 -19.96 -3.28 10.63
N LYS A 46 -19.71 -1.96 10.66
CA LYS A 46 -20.76 -0.95 10.91
C LYS A 46 -21.65 -0.78 9.68
N LEU A 47 -21.06 -0.75 8.49
CA LEU A 47 -21.80 -0.65 7.23
C LEU A 47 -22.73 -1.85 7.03
N TYR A 48 -22.29 -3.06 7.34
CA TYR A 48 -23.14 -4.26 7.25
C TYR A 48 -24.39 -4.19 8.15
N LYS A 49 -24.31 -3.45 9.26
CA LYS A 49 -25.47 -3.26 10.16
C LYS A 49 -26.44 -2.19 9.65
N ILE A 50 -25.92 -1.15 8.99
CA ILE A 50 -26.70 0.00 8.52
C ILE A 50 -27.32 -0.25 7.15
N ASP A 51 -26.62 -0.98 6.29
CA ASP A 51 -27.03 -1.29 4.92
C ASP A 51 -27.21 -2.82 4.73
N PRO A 52 -28.37 -3.36 5.08
CA PRO A 52 -28.67 -4.79 4.89
C PRO A 52 -28.63 -5.23 3.41
N THR A 53 -28.90 -4.30 2.49
CA THR A 53 -28.88 -4.55 1.03
C THR A 53 -27.46 -4.63 0.47
N ARG A 54 -26.47 -4.13 1.23
CA ARG A 54 -25.05 -4.07 0.89
C ARG A 54 -24.69 -3.26 -0.36
N ASN A 55 -25.61 -2.47 -0.88
CA ASN A 55 -25.35 -1.65 -2.07
C ASN A 55 -24.27 -0.61 -1.80
N THR A 56 -24.44 0.21 -0.76
CA THR A 56 -23.46 1.21 -0.32
C THR A 56 -22.13 0.55 0.09
N THR A 57 -22.22 -0.54 0.83
CA THR A 57 -21.04 -1.31 1.26
C THR A 57 -20.23 -1.83 0.06
N ASN A 58 -20.88 -2.31 -0.99
CA ASN A 58 -20.20 -2.81 -2.19
C ASN A 58 -19.51 -1.68 -2.97
N VAL A 59 -20.14 -0.52 -3.10
CA VAL A 59 -19.54 0.66 -3.75
C VAL A 59 -18.28 1.11 -2.99
N LEU A 60 -18.38 1.28 -1.68
CA LEU A 60 -17.26 1.66 -0.83
C LEU A 60 -16.13 0.61 -0.86
N ARG A 61 -16.48 -0.68 -0.82
CA ARG A 61 -15.50 -1.77 -0.94
C ARG A 61 -14.70 -1.67 -2.23
N LYS A 62 -15.35 -1.37 -3.36
CA LYS A 62 -14.66 -1.20 -4.64
C LYS A 62 -13.69 -0.02 -4.58
N THR A 63 -14.10 1.10 -4.00
CA THR A 63 -13.24 2.28 -3.83
C THR A 63 -12.03 1.97 -2.96
N PHE A 64 -12.21 1.33 -1.81
CA PHE A 64 -11.11 0.91 -0.94
C PHE A 64 -10.19 -0.12 -1.60
N SER A 65 -10.74 -1.05 -2.37
CA SER A 65 -9.94 -2.02 -3.13
C SER A 65 -9.06 -1.32 -4.18
N ASN A 66 -9.61 -0.37 -4.93
CA ASN A 66 -8.84 0.40 -5.92
C ASN A 66 -7.73 1.22 -5.25
N LEU A 67 -8.02 1.87 -4.12
CA LEU A 67 -7.04 2.61 -3.34
C LEU A 67 -5.93 1.69 -2.82
N SER A 68 -6.30 0.52 -2.31
CA SER A 68 -5.37 -0.49 -1.83
C SER A 68 -4.44 -0.99 -2.94
N TRP A 69 -4.96 -1.28 -4.13
CA TRP A 69 -4.16 -1.69 -5.27
C TRP A 69 -3.22 -0.59 -5.75
N GLY A 70 -3.71 0.65 -5.89
CA GLY A 70 -2.90 1.78 -6.32
C GLY A 70 -1.75 2.08 -5.36
N SER A 71 -2.04 2.11 -4.07
CA SER A 71 -1.04 2.36 -3.03
C SER A 71 -0.05 1.20 -2.87
N TYR A 72 -0.50 -0.05 -2.97
CA TYR A 72 0.37 -1.22 -3.02
C TYR A 72 1.32 -1.16 -4.23
N ALA A 73 0.78 -0.90 -5.43
CA ALA A 73 1.59 -0.80 -6.64
C ALA A 73 2.65 0.32 -6.53
N LEU A 74 2.28 1.49 -5.99
CA LEU A 74 3.21 2.58 -5.74
C LEU A 74 4.33 2.14 -4.78
N SER A 75 3.97 1.52 -3.67
CA SER A 75 4.94 1.03 -2.69
C SER A 75 5.84 -0.06 -3.26
N PHE A 76 5.29 -1.00 -4.00
CA PHE A 76 6.05 -2.09 -4.63
C PHE A 76 7.06 -1.56 -5.65
N LEU A 77 6.62 -0.71 -6.58
CA LEU A 77 7.48 -0.17 -7.64
C LEU A 77 8.61 0.71 -7.07
N THR A 78 8.27 1.57 -6.10
CA THR A 78 9.28 2.40 -5.43
C THR A 78 10.22 1.58 -4.56
N GLY A 79 9.72 0.53 -3.90
CA GLY A 79 10.54 -0.42 -3.14
C GLY A 79 11.52 -1.18 -4.03
N VAL A 80 11.08 -1.65 -5.22
CA VAL A 80 11.95 -2.25 -6.22
C VAL A 80 13.00 -1.24 -6.72
N GLY A 81 12.61 0.01 -6.98
CA GLY A 81 13.55 1.07 -7.35
C GLY A 81 14.62 1.31 -6.29
N LEU A 82 14.23 1.36 -5.02
CA LEU A 82 15.15 1.49 -3.89
C LEU A 82 16.10 0.27 -3.78
N PHE A 83 15.57 -0.93 -3.99
CA PHE A 83 16.37 -2.15 -3.98
C PHE A 83 17.53 -2.10 -4.98
N PHE A 84 17.27 -1.60 -6.20
CA PHE A 84 18.33 -1.46 -7.22
C PHE A 84 19.22 -0.24 -7.01
N SER A 85 18.85 0.72 -6.17
CA SER A 85 19.68 1.91 -5.86
C SER A 85 20.72 1.66 -4.76
N VAL A 86 20.66 0.52 -4.05
CA VAL A 86 21.60 0.18 -2.98
C VAL A 86 22.70 -0.74 -3.49
N ASP A 87 23.96 -0.42 -3.18
CA ASP A 87 25.15 -1.12 -3.70
C ASP A 87 25.26 -2.60 -3.29
N ASN A 88 24.54 -3.07 -2.28
CA ASN A 88 24.55 -4.47 -1.84
C ASN A 88 23.13 -4.95 -1.46
N PRO A 89 22.23 -5.14 -2.42
CA PRO A 89 20.83 -5.37 -2.16
C PRO A 89 20.49 -6.74 -1.54
N MET A 90 21.36 -7.76 -1.71
CA MET A 90 21.01 -9.14 -1.36
C MET A 90 21.07 -9.46 0.13
N SER A 91 21.74 -8.67 0.95
CA SER A 91 21.99 -9.02 2.35
C SER A 91 20.88 -8.62 3.34
N SER A 92 20.11 -7.56 3.03
CA SER A 92 19.14 -6.99 3.98
C SER A 92 17.69 -6.94 3.49
N TRP A 93 17.44 -6.78 2.20
CA TRP A 93 16.12 -6.44 1.65
C TRP A 93 15.29 -7.61 1.11
N GLY A 94 15.87 -8.80 0.96
CA GLY A 94 15.17 -9.96 0.39
C GLY A 94 13.95 -10.39 1.20
N ARG A 95 13.96 -10.16 2.51
CA ARG A 95 12.84 -10.49 3.40
C ARG A 95 11.67 -9.55 3.22
N GLU A 96 11.93 -8.24 3.13
CA GLU A 96 10.88 -7.23 2.96
C GLU A 96 10.20 -7.38 1.59
N LEU A 97 10.97 -7.59 0.53
CA LEU A 97 10.42 -7.87 -0.80
C LEU A 97 9.57 -9.15 -0.82
N SER A 98 10.01 -10.20 -0.12
CA SER A 98 9.24 -11.45 -0.01
C SER A 98 7.91 -11.22 0.71
N VAL A 99 7.91 -10.47 1.82
CA VAL A 99 6.67 -10.17 2.56
C VAL A 99 5.76 -9.26 1.74
N LEU A 100 6.33 -8.28 1.02
CA LEU A 100 5.55 -7.39 0.15
C LEU A 100 4.94 -8.16 -1.04
N ALA A 101 5.68 -9.08 -1.65
CA ALA A 101 5.17 -9.95 -2.70
C ALA A 101 4.06 -10.88 -2.18
N PHE A 102 4.22 -11.44 -0.98
CA PHE A 102 3.19 -12.23 -0.32
C PHE A 102 1.93 -11.41 -0.05
N ALA A 103 2.07 -10.18 0.43
CA ALA A 103 0.95 -9.27 0.61
C ALA A 103 0.22 -8.96 -0.70
N GLY A 104 0.96 -8.81 -1.81
CA GLY A 104 0.38 -8.67 -3.15
C GLY A 104 -0.41 -9.89 -3.59
N LEU A 105 0.07 -11.08 -3.29
CA LEU A 105 -0.66 -12.32 -3.53
C LEU A 105 -1.99 -12.34 -2.75
N LEU A 106 -1.97 -11.93 -1.48
CA LEU A 106 -3.17 -11.85 -0.65
C LEU A 106 -4.18 -10.82 -1.19
N ILE A 107 -3.71 -9.65 -1.65
CA ILE A 107 -4.56 -8.64 -2.31
C ILE A 107 -5.20 -9.23 -3.57
N GLY A 108 -4.42 -9.94 -4.39
CA GLY A 108 -4.91 -10.65 -5.57
C GLY A 108 -6.00 -11.64 -5.22
N LEU A 109 -5.74 -12.53 -4.27
CA LEU A 109 -6.71 -13.50 -3.77
C LEU A 109 -7.98 -12.84 -3.25
N HIS A 110 -7.85 -11.75 -2.49
CA HIS A 110 -9.00 -11.00 -1.99
C HIS A 110 -9.83 -10.35 -3.11
N SER A 111 -9.17 -9.83 -4.14
CA SER A 111 -9.84 -9.20 -5.29
C SER A 111 -10.62 -10.21 -6.13
N PHE A 112 -10.10 -11.42 -6.29
CA PHE A 112 -10.79 -12.53 -6.98
C PHE A 112 -11.83 -13.23 -6.09
N ALA A 113 -11.79 -13.00 -4.79
CA ALA A 113 -12.63 -13.67 -3.81
C ALA A 113 -14.02 -13.03 -3.64
N SER A 114 -14.55 -12.32 -4.66
CA SER A 114 -15.90 -11.74 -4.60
C SER A 114 -16.99 -12.79 -4.28
N ASN A 115 -16.76 -14.04 -4.63
CA ASN A 115 -17.67 -15.17 -4.41
C ASN A 115 -17.44 -15.92 -3.08
N LEU A 116 -16.41 -15.54 -2.30
CA LEU A 116 -16.13 -16.18 -1.02
C LEU A 116 -17.04 -15.65 0.11
N SER A 117 -17.25 -16.49 1.10
CA SER A 117 -18.02 -16.12 2.29
C SER A 117 -17.41 -14.89 3.00
N SER A 118 -18.26 -14.15 3.72
CA SER A 118 -17.82 -12.94 4.45
C SER A 118 -16.73 -13.24 5.50
N GLY A 119 -16.75 -14.44 6.10
CA GLY A 119 -15.74 -14.86 7.06
C GLY A 119 -14.37 -15.05 6.43
N ILE A 120 -14.28 -15.71 5.27
CA ILE A 120 -13.01 -15.92 4.56
C ILE A 120 -12.44 -14.58 4.09
N ARG A 121 -13.29 -13.67 3.59
CA ARG A 121 -12.85 -12.32 3.22
C ARG A 121 -12.32 -11.52 4.41
N GLY A 122 -12.95 -11.63 5.56
CA GLY A 122 -12.48 -11.01 6.82
C GLY A 122 -11.11 -11.56 7.24
N MET A 123 -10.91 -12.87 7.13
CA MET A 123 -9.65 -13.54 7.44
C MET A 123 -8.54 -13.07 6.48
N LEU A 124 -8.80 -13.01 5.18
CA LEU A 124 -7.83 -12.48 4.18
C LEU A 124 -7.43 -11.04 4.48
N ASN A 125 -8.40 -10.19 4.83
CA ASN A 125 -8.11 -8.80 5.25
C ASN A 125 -7.22 -8.76 6.51
N GLY A 126 -7.46 -9.64 7.48
CA GLY A 126 -6.62 -9.76 8.66
C GLY A 126 -5.18 -10.14 8.31
N PHE A 127 -4.99 -11.13 7.44
CA PHE A 127 -3.65 -11.54 6.98
C PHE A 127 -2.94 -10.42 6.21
N MET A 128 -3.67 -9.68 5.35
CA MET A 128 -3.09 -8.53 4.65
C MET A 128 -2.64 -7.44 5.63
N LEU A 129 -3.45 -7.13 6.64
CA LEU A 129 -3.10 -6.15 7.65
C LEU A 129 -1.87 -6.57 8.45
N VAL A 130 -1.81 -7.83 8.90
CA VAL A 130 -0.64 -8.36 9.60
C VAL A 130 0.59 -8.32 8.72
N SER A 131 0.48 -8.70 7.44
CA SER A 131 1.59 -8.63 6.49
C SER A 131 2.11 -7.21 6.30
N ALA A 132 1.20 -6.22 6.19
CA ALA A 132 1.59 -4.81 6.08
C ALA A 132 2.32 -4.32 7.35
N LEU A 133 1.84 -4.70 8.53
CA LEU A 133 2.51 -4.37 9.80
C LEU A 133 3.90 -5.01 9.91
N ILE A 134 4.07 -6.25 9.45
CA ILE A 134 5.37 -6.91 9.41
C ILE A 134 6.32 -6.17 8.47
N VAL A 135 5.86 -5.73 7.29
CA VAL A 135 6.69 -4.93 6.35
C VAL A 135 7.16 -3.64 7.03
N VAL A 136 6.24 -2.91 7.67
CA VAL A 136 6.60 -1.67 8.39
C VAL A 136 7.59 -1.95 9.51
N TYR A 137 7.37 -3.00 10.30
CA TYR A 137 8.29 -3.39 11.38
C TYR A 137 9.68 -3.72 10.84
N LEU A 138 9.78 -4.54 9.80
CA LEU A 138 11.06 -4.88 9.18
C LEU A 138 11.77 -3.64 8.63
N ALA A 139 11.03 -2.73 7.99
CA ALA A 139 11.59 -1.48 7.50
C ALA A 139 12.17 -0.60 8.61
N THR A 140 11.57 -0.60 9.82
CA THR A 140 12.07 0.20 10.94
C THR A 140 13.31 -0.36 11.63
N ILE A 141 13.56 -1.67 11.52
CA ILE A 141 14.75 -2.30 12.15
C ILE A 141 16.00 -2.07 11.30
N TYR A 142 15.87 -1.86 10.01
CA TYR A 142 16.99 -1.77 9.07
C TYR A 142 17.29 -0.33 8.61
N ILE A 143 16.64 0.68 9.18
CA ILE A 143 16.99 2.08 9.04
C ILE A 143 18.03 2.45 10.11
#